data_6ed6d1394fd35e10bc58089a69d1794d
#
_entry.id   6ed6d1394fd35e10bc58089a69d1794d
#
_cell.length_a   1.000
_cell.length_b   1.000
_cell.length_c   1.000
_cell.angle_alpha   90.00
_cell.angle_beta   90.00
_cell.angle_gamma   90.00
#
_symmetry.space_group_name_H-M   'P 1'
#
loop_
_entity.id
_entity.type
_entity.pdbx_description
1 polymer ?
#
loop_
_entity_poly.entity_id
_entity_poly.type
_entity_poly.pdbx_seq_one_letter_code
_entity_poly.pdbx_strand_id
1 'polypeptide(L)'
;RRVEQYVEMVMVYLRLDSESTDFVIRTYDLDGIIRAAVRPFAGEFIGRRLQLHYEPLDYRAVTDEKWLGFVIGHVLSNALKYTSRGGITISMPEHGILSIRDTGMGIAPEDLPRIFERGYTGCNGRTDRRSSGIGLYLCRRVCDALGHTITARSAPGEGTEIRIGLRRRGLTIE
;
A
#
# COMPACT_ATOMS: atom_id res chain seq x y z
N ARG A 1 3.69 -9.41 16.00
CA ARG A 1 3.41 -8.47 14.88
C ARG A 1 4.14 -8.81 13.57
N ARG A 2 5.47 -9.08 13.57
CA ARG A 2 6.21 -9.39 12.31
C ARG A 2 5.88 -10.76 11.75
N VAL A 3 5.80 -11.77 12.61
CA VAL A 3 5.41 -13.13 12.23
C VAL A 3 3.98 -13.15 11.70
N GLU A 4 3.08 -12.40 12.32
CA GLU A 4 1.69 -12.24 11.88
C GLU A 4 1.61 -11.63 10.47
N GLN A 5 2.35 -10.55 10.20
CA GLN A 5 2.43 -9.94 8.85
C GLN A 5 3.00 -10.91 7.80
N TYR A 6 3.97 -11.73 8.19
CA TYR A 6 4.55 -12.73 7.28
C TYR A 6 3.56 -13.85 6.98
N VAL A 7 2.88 -14.33 8.00
CA VAL A 7 1.83 -15.35 7.86
C VAL A 7 0.67 -14.80 7.00
N GLU A 8 0.25 -13.56 7.24
CA GLU A 8 -0.77 -12.90 6.44
C GLU A 8 -0.36 -12.78 4.97
N MET A 9 0.88 -12.37 4.68
CA MET A 9 1.40 -12.33 3.31
C MET A 9 1.40 -13.68 2.63
N VAL A 10 1.81 -14.74 3.33
CA VAL A 10 1.80 -16.11 2.78
C VAL A 10 0.37 -16.56 2.51
N MET A 11 -0.57 -16.28 3.42
CA MET A 11 -1.98 -16.60 3.24
C MET A 11 -2.60 -15.83 2.08
N VAL A 12 -2.26 -14.54 1.91
CA VAL A 12 -2.66 -13.72 0.76
C VAL A 12 -2.13 -14.31 -0.54
N TYR A 13 -0.85 -14.68 -0.56
CA TYR A 13 -0.21 -15.31 -1.72
C TYR A 13 -0.95 -16.59 -2.14
N LEU A 14 -1.17 -17.50 -1.18
CA LEU A 14 -1.85 -18.78 -1.44
C LEU A 14 -3.30 -18.58 -1.90
N ARG A 15 -4.01 -17.60 -1.35
CA ARG A 15 -5.37 -17.28 -1.77
C ARG A 15 -5.44 -16.70 -3.18
N LEU A 16 -4.52 -15.81 -3.55
CA LEU A 16 -4.49 -15.21 -4.89
C LEU A 16 -4.13 -16.22 -5.99
N ASP A 17 -3.41 -17.29 -5.64
CA ASP A 17 -3.07 -18.37 -6.58
C ASP A 17 -4.16 -19.46 -6.65
N SER A 18 -5.15 -19.45 -5.74
CA SER A 18 -6.27 -20.36 -5.80
C SER A 18 -7.34 -19.82 -6.77
N GLU A 19 -7.88 -20.68 -7.64
CA GLU A 19 -8.96 -20.34 -8.59
C GLU A 19 -10.28 -19.94 -7.89
N SER A 20 -10.34 -20.04 -6.55
CA SER A 20 -11.55 -19.83 -5.72
C SER A 20 -11.44 -18.62 -4.79
N THR A 21 -10.69 -17.56 -5.13
CA THR A 21 -10.70 -16.37 -4.30
C THR A 21 -12.00 -15.59 -4.50
N ASP A 22 -12.93 -15.73 -3.57
CA ASP A 22 -14.18 -14.98 -3.56
C ASP A 22 -13.92 -13.55 -3.03
N PHE A 23 -13.80 -12.59 -3.95
CA PHE A 23 -13.78 -11.17 -3.60
C PHE A 23 -15.21 -10.69 -3.29
N VAL A 24 -15.41 -10.04 -2.15
CA VAL A 24 -16.67 -9.41 -1.78
C VAL A 24 -16.68 -7.97 -2.26
N ILE A 25 -16.95 -7.78 -3.55
CA ILE A 25 -16.96 -6.45 -4.18
C ILE A 25 -18.25 -5.71 -3.83
N ARG A 26 -18.12 -4.59 -3.13
CA ARG A 26 -19.23 -3.67 -2.75
C ARG A 26 -18.75 -2.23 -2.80
N THR A 27 -19.68 -1.30 -2.61
CA THR A 27 -19.35 0.12 -2.44
C THR A 27 -19.10 0.39 -0.96
N TYR A 28 -17.86 0.75 -0.63
CA TYR A 28 -17.43 1.06 0.73
C TYR A 28 -17.05 2.53 0.88
N ASP A 29 -17.20 3.04 2.09
CA ASP A 29 -16.59 4.32 2.48
C ASP A 29 -15.07 4.13 2.59
N LEU A 30 -14.33 4.87 1.76
CA LEU A 30 -12.87 4.77 1.71
C LEU A 30 -12.23 5.24 3.03
N ASP A 31 -12.80 6.25 3.68
CA ASP A 31 -12.31 6.78 4.95
C ASP A 31 -12.30 5.69 6.04
N GLY A 32 -13.36 4.88 6.10
CA GLY A 32 -13.45 3.74 7.01
C GLY A 32 -12.33 2.73 6.80
N ILE A 33 -12.04 2.38 5.53
CA ILE A 33 -10.96 1.45 5.19
C ILE A 33 -9.59 2.02 5.59
N ILE A 34 -9.34 3.31 5.29
CA ILE A 34 -8.06 3.97 5.62
C ILE A 34 -7.86 4.02 7.13
N ARG A 35 -8.86 4.43 7.90
CA ARG A 35 -8.77 4.48 9.37
C ARG A 35 -8.50 3.11 9.98
N ALA A 36 -9.17 2.07 9.49
CA ALA A 36 -8.92 0.70 9.91
C ALA A 36 -7.48 0.26 9.61
N ALA A 37 -6.95 0.60 8.43
CA ALA A 37 -5.58 0.27 8.03
C ALA A 37 -4.51 1.06 8.81
N VAL A 38 -4.77 2.32 9.18
CA VAL A 38 -3.84 3.18 9.94
C VAL A 38 -3.78 2.80 11.41
N ARG A 39 -4.91 2.42 12.01
CA ARG A 39 -5.04 2.18 13.46
C ARG A 39 -3.96 1.27 14.06
N PRO A 40 -3.54 0.16 13.45
CA PRO A 40 -2.49 -0.71 13.98
C PRO A 40 -1.12 -0.03 14.12
N PHE A 41 -0.87 1.04 13.38
CA PHE A 41 0.41 1.75 13.32
C PHE A 41 0.49 2.97 14.26
N ALA A 42 -0.61 3.35 14.95
CA ALA A 42 -0.66 4.53 15.80
C ALA A 42 0.49 4.57 16.83
N GLY A 43 0.77 3.45 17.50
CA GLY A 43 1.88 3.35 18.46
C GLY A 43 3.27 3.54 17.82
N GLU A 44 3.43 3.15 16.54
CA GLU A 44 4.68 3.31 15.82
C GLU A 44 4.91 4.78 15.41
N PHE A 45 3.87 5.48 14.95
CA PHE A 45 3.93 6.91 14.68
C PHE A 45 4.34 7.69 15.93
N ILE A 46 3.70 7.44 17.07
CA ILE A 46 4.00 8.10 18.35
C ILE A 46 5.42 7.77 18.81
N GLY A 47 5.78 6.49 18.87
CA GLY A 47 7.07 6.03 19.39
C GLY A 47 8.26 6.52 18.56
N ARG A 48 8.07 6.70 17.25
CA ARG A 48 9.11 7.21 16.32
C ARG A 48 9.00 8.71 16.05
N ARG A 49 8.02 9.39 16.64
CA ARG A 49 7.74 10.82 16.43
C ARG A 49 7.55 11.19 14.97
N LEU A 50 6.93 10.30 14.18
CA LEU A 50 6.58 10.55 12.80
C LEU A 50 5.21 11.21 12.74
N GLN A 51 5.04 12.14 11.80
CA GLN A 51 3.76 12.81 11.58
C GLN A 51 2.88 12.00 10.64
N LEU A 52 1.59 11.97 10.91
CA LEU A 52 0.58 11.48 9.98
C LEU A 52 -0.29 12.65 9.57
N HIS A 53 -0.23 13.01 8.29
CA HIS A 53 -1.10 14.01 7.69
C HIS A 53 -2.21 13.29 6.94
N TYR A 54 -3.41 13.34 7.47
CA TYR A 54 -4.57 12.70 6.90
C TYR A 54 -5.82 13.54 7.19
N GLU A 55 -6.52 13.93 6.15
CA GLU A 55 -7.84 14.53 6.22
C GLU A 55 -8.88 13.52 5.72
N PRO A 56 -10.05 13.42 6.36
CA PRO A 56 -11.10 12.50 5.92
C PRO A 56 -11.43 12.69 4.45
N LEU A 57 -11.56 11.58 3.72
CA LEU A 57 -11.84 11.58 2.29
C LEU A 57 -13.31 11.21 2.05
N ASP A 58 -14.07 12.14 1.46
CA ASP A 58 -15.44 11.86 1.00
C ASP A 58 -15.39 11.12 -0.35
N TYR A 59 -15.09 9.82 -0.29
CA TYR A 59 -15.02 8.96 -1.48
C TYR A 59 -15.54 7.56 -1.21
N ARG A 60 -16.42 7.09 -2.09
CA ARG A 60 -16.91 5.71 -2.04
C ARG A 60 -16.23 4.87 -3.10
N ALA A 61 -15.54 3.81 -2.67
CA ALA A 61 -14.80 2.90 -3.54
C ALA A 61 -15.62 1.62 -3.80
N VAL A 62 -15.68 1.18 -5.05
CA VAL A 62 -16.18 -0.15 -5.42
C VAL A 62 -15.02 -1.13 -5.35
N THR A 63 -14.94 -1.88 -4.28
CA THR A 63 -13.76 -2.70 -3.93
C THR A 63 -14.15 -3.85 -3.00
N ASP A 64 -13.17 -4.61 -2.55
CA ASP A 64 -13.25 -5.45 -1.36
C ASP A 64 -12.51 -4.75 -0.21
N GLU A 65 -13.22 -4.53 0.90
CA GLU A 65 -12.73 -3.81 2.06
C GLU A 65 -11.46 -4.44 2.66
N LYS A 66 -11.44 -5.77 2.80
CA LYS A 66 -10.32 -6.49 3.42
C LYS A 66 -9.08 -6.45 2.55
N TRP A 67 -9.25 -6.67 1.24
CA TRP A 67 -8.15 -6.70 0.30
C TRP A 67 -7.56 -5.31 0.05
N LEU A 68 -8.39 -4.28 -0.07
CA LEU A 68 -7.89 -2.90 -0.17
C LEU A 68 -7.23 -2.47 1.15
N GLY A 69 -7.80 -2.84 2.29
CA GLY A 69 -7.20 -2.60 3.61
C GLY A 69 -5.81 -3.25 3.76
N PHE A 70 -5.63 -4.48 3.25
CA PHE A 70 -4.32 -5.15 3.17
C PHE A 70 -3.31 -4.32 2.35
N VAL A 71 -3.70 -3.85 1.15
CA VAL A 71 -2.83 -3.03 0.29
C VAL A 71 -2.40 -1.76 1.01
N ILE A 72 -3.36 -0.99 1.56
CA ILE A 72 -3.09 0.25 2.30
C ILE A 72 -2.17 -0.02 3.50
N GLY A 73 -2.47 -1.04 4.31
CA GLY A 73 -1.66 -1.41 5.46
C GLY A 73 -0.23 -1.79 5.09
N HIS A 74 -0.05 -2.51 3.98
CA HIS A 74 1.29 -2.90 3.51
C HIS A 74 2.10 -1.70 2.99
N VAL A 75 1.46 -0.79 2.25
CA VAL A 75 2.07 0.47 1.79
C VAL A 75 2.47 1.33 2.98
N LEU A 76 1.62 1.47 4.01
CA LEU A 76 1.93 2.18 5.25
C LEU A 76 3.09 1.55 6.01
N SER A 77 3.13 0.23 6.11
CA SER A 77 4.24 -0.50 6.73
C SER A 77 5.58 -0.20 6.05
N ASN A 78 5.59 -0.18 4.70
CA ASN A 78 6.77 0.20 3.93
C ASN A 78 7.14 1.67 4.15
N ALA A 79 6.19 2.60 4.07
CA ALA A 79 6.42 4.01 4.32
C ALA A 79 7.05 4.24 5.70
N LEU A 80 6.49 3.64 6.75
CA LEU A 80 7.07 3.69 8.09
C LEU A 80 8.47 3.08 8.16
N LYS A 81 8.69 1.96 7.51
CA LYS A 81 10.00 1.28 7.50
C LYS A 81 11.11 2.17 6.96
N TYR A 82 10.84 2.90 5.88
CA TYR A 82 11.85 3.68 5.15
C TYR A 82 11.87 5.17 5.50
N THR A 83 10.99 5.61 6.41
CA THR A 83 10.96 6.99 6.91
C THR A 83 11.56 7.05 8.32
N SER A 84 12.68 7.76 8.48
CA SER A 84 13.33 7.96 9.78
C SER A 84 12.93 9.27 10.45
N ARG A 85 12.56 10.29 9.68
CA ARG A 85 12.14 11.62 10.14
C ARG A 85 11.05 12.16 9.20
N GLY A 86 10.26 13.12 9.71
CA GLY A 86 9.15 13.72 8.96
C GLY A 86 7.86 12.94 9.13
N GLY A 87 7.24 12.48 8.04
CA GLY A 87 5.93 11.85 8.16
C GLY A 87 5.41 11.19 6.90
N ILE A 88 4.14 10.79 7.01
CA ILE A 88 3.37 10.16 5.94
C ILE A 88 2.12 10.99 5.71
N THR A 89 1.82 11.27 4.45
CA THR A 89 0.62 11.97 4.01
C THR A 89 -0.27 11.02 3.24
N ILE A 90 -1.54 10.95 3.63
CA ILE A 90 -2.58 10.22 2.90
C ILE A 90 -3.55 11.25 2.33
N SER A 91 -3.76 11.23 1.03
CA SER A 91 -4.59 12.22 0.33
C SER A 91 -5.21 11.64 -0.94
N MET A 92 -6.12 12.40 -1.54
CA MET A 92 -6.69 12.10 -2.86
C MET A 92 -6.43 13.28 -3.80
N PRO A 93 -5.22 13.37 -4.38
CA PRO A 93 -4.83 14.51 -5.23
C PRO A 93 -5.66 14.61 -6.51
N GLU A 94 -6.24 13.52 -6.96
CA GLU A 94 -7.13 13.42 -8.09
C GLU A 94 -8.30 12.52 -7.72
N HIS A 95 -9.51 12.81 -8.20
CA HIS A 95 -10.70 11.99 -7.91
C HIS A 95 -10.48 10.52 -8.28
N GLY A 96 -10.58 9.63 -7.27
CA GLY A 96 -10.36 8.19 -7.42
C GLY A 96 -8.90 7.74 -7.43
N ILE A 97 -7.95 8.62 -7.09
CA ILE A 97 -6.54 8.29 -6.89
C ILE A 97 -6.18 8.50 -5.42
N LEU A 98 -6.05 7.41 -4.68
CA LEU A 98 -5.52 7.45 -3.32
C LEU A 98 -3.99 7.54 -3.37
N SER A 99 -3.43 8.55 -2.74
CA SER A 99 -1.98 8.76 -2.60
C SER A 99 -1.55 8.53 -1.16
N ILE A 100 -0.50 7.74 -0.98
CA ILE A 100 0.21 7.55 0.28
C ILE A 100 1.66 7.94 0.04
N ARG A 101 2.08 9.08 0.59
CA ARG A 101 3.40 9.67 0.39
C ARG A 101 4.16 9.72 1.69
N ASP A 102 5.39 9.23 1.69
CA ASP A 102 6.33 9.36 2.79
C ASP A 102 7.44 10.37 2.48
N THR A 103 8.12 10.83 3.53
CA THR A 103 9.31 11.70 3.45
C THR A 103 10.60 10.92 3.71
N GLY A 104 10.62 9.66 3.35
CA GLY A 104 11.71 8.75 3.61
C GLY A 104 12.89 8.90 2.65
N MET A 105 13.74 7.88 2.63
CA MET A 105 14.97 7.88 1.84
C MET A 105 14.77 7.86 0.33
N GLY A 106 13.56 7.54 -0.15
CA GLY A 106 13.26 7.39 -1.55
C GLY A 106 13.85 6.12 -2.18
N ILE A 107 13.63 5.99 -3.48
CA ILE A 107 14.01 4.82 -4.29
C ILE A 107 14.86 5.30 -5.47
N ALA A 108 15.94 4.59 -5.75
CA ALA A 108 16.80 4.88 -6.89
C ALA A 108 16.05 4.68 -8.21
N PRO A 109 16.31 5.49 -9.26
CA PRO A 109 15.61 5.39 -10.55
C PRO A 109 15.69 4.01 -11.19
N GLU A 110 16.80 3.31 -11.02
CA GLU A 110 17.04 1.95 -11.52
C GLU A 110 16.21 0.89 -10.80
N ASP A 111 15.87 1.12 -9.51
CA ASP A 111 15.07 0.21 -8.70
C ASP A 111 13.55 0.44 -8.91
N LEU A 112 13.15 1.68 -9.16
CA LEU A 112 11.75 2.10 -9.20
C LEU A 112 10.85 1.28 -10.15
N PRO A 113 11.27 0.91 -11.37
CA PRO A 113 10.46 0.08 -12.25
C PRO A 113 10.22 -1.33 -11.72
N ARG A 114 11.09 -1.80 -10.81
CA ARG A 114 11.17 -3.19 -10.38
C ARG A 114 10.56 -3.46 -9.00
N ILE A 115 10.14 -2.42 -8.26
CA ILE A 115 9.68 -2.56 -6.86
C ILE A 115 8.43 -3.44 -6.72
N PHE A 116 7.68 -3.64 -7.80
CA PHE A 116 6.52 -4.52 -7.85
C PHE A 116 6.84 -5.92 -8.41
N GLU A 117 8.10 -6.22 -8.73
CA GLU A 117 8.53 -7.55 -9.14
C GLU A 117 8.62 -8.51 -7.94
N ARG A 118 8.31 -9.79 -8.17
CA ARG A 118 8.38 -10.82 -7.13
C ARG A 118 9.82 -11.00 -6.62
N GLY A 119 10.01 -10.87 -5.31
CA GLY A 119 11.30 -11.10 -4.67
C GLY A 119 12.30 -9.95 -4.82
N TYR A 120 11.87 -8.81 -5.41
CA TYR A 120 12.74 -7.66 -5.57
C TYR A 120 12.84 -6.87 -4.26
N THR A 121 14.06 -6.65 -3.78
CA THR A 121 14.31 -5.95 -2.50
C THR A 121 15.06 -4.62 -2.67
N GLY A 122 15.48 -4.27 -3.88
CA GLY A 122 16.31 -3.08 -4.17
C GLY A 122 17.67 -3.09 -3.49
N CYS A 123 18.49 -2.07 -3.75
CA CYS A 123 19.81 -1.93 -3.10
C CYS A 123 19.69 -1.78 -1.57
N ASN A 124 18.68 -1.05 -1.11
CA ASN A 124 18.43 -0.82 0.32
C ASN A 124 17.84 -2.03 1.05
N GLY A 125 17.13 -2.90 0.35
CA GLY A 125 16.57 -4.12 0.91
C GLY A 125 17.56 -5.27 1.05
N ARG A 126 18.67 -5.25 0.29
CA ARG A 126 19.76 -6.25 0.40
C ARG A 126 20.55 -6.12 1.70
N THR A 127 20.69 -4.91 2.23
CA THR A 127 21.29 -4.66 3.54
C THR A 127 20.35 -4.94 4.70
N ASP A 128 19.05 -4.85 4.48
CA ASP A 128 18.04 -5.22 5.46
C ASP A 128 17.51 -6.64 5.20
N ARG A 129 18.08 -7.63 5.92
CA ARG A 129 17.62 -9.05 5.94
C ARG A 129 16.12 -9.23 6.23
N ARG A 130 15.38 -8.14 6.43
CA ARG A 130 13.97 -8.10 6.82
C ARG A 130 13.00 -7.86 5.66
N SER A 131 13.51 -7.71 4.43
CA SER A 131 12.69 -7.48 3.24
C SER A 131 12.55 -8.77 2.45
N SER A 132 11.32 -9.29 2.36
CA SER A 132 11.04 -10.50 1.55
C SER A 132 10.94 -10.22 0.06
N GLY A 133 10.78 -8.94 -0.33
CA GLY A 133 10.50 -8.54 -1.71
C GLY A 133 9.15 -9.03 -2.25
N ILE A 134 8.26 -9.52 -1.37
CA ILE A 134 6.96 -10.08 -1.78
C ILE A 134 5.82 -9.08 -1.59
N GLY A 135 5.96 -8.14 -0.65
CA GLY A 135 4.84 -7.31 -0.22
C GLY A 135 4.27 -6.39 -1.29
N LEU A 136 5.08 -5.56 -1.94
CA LEU A 136 4.59 -4.70 -3.03
C LEU A 136 4.15 -5.50 -4.25
N TYR A 137 4.78 -6.64 -4.53
CA TYR A 137 4.31 -7.59 -5.53
C TYR A 137 2.88 -8.07 -5.22
N LEU A 138 2.60 -8.44 -3.98
CA LEU A 138 1.24 -8.84 -3.58
C LEU A 138 0.26 -7.67 -3.66
N CYS A 139 0.66 -6.47 -3.26
CA CYS A 139 -0.16 -5.27 -3.45
C CYS A 139 -0.56 -5.08 -4.91
N ARG A 140 0.36 -5.28 -5.86
CA ARG A 140 0.10 -5.23 -7.28
C ARG A 140 -0.91 -6.29 -7.71
N ARG A 141 -0.69 -7.55 -7.31
CA ARG A 141 -1.59 -8.67 -7.61
C ARG A 141 -3.00 -8.44 -7.08
N VAL A 142 -3.13 -7.93 -5.84
CA VAL A 142 -4.42 -7.59 -5.24
C VAL A 142 -5.10 -6.45 -6.02
N CYS A 143 -4.39 -5.37 -6.32
CA CYS A 143 -4.93 -4.27 -7.10
C CYS A 143 -5.44 -4.75 -8.46
N ASP A 144 -4.64 -5.53 -9.18
CA ASP A 144 -5.03 -6.08 -10.49
C ASP A 144 -6.30 -6.94 -10.38
N ALA A 145 -6.39 -7.80 -9.35
CA ALA A 145 -7.57 -8.64 -9.10
C ALA A 145 -8.83 -7.83 -8.74
N LEU A 146 -8.67 -6.71 -8.04
CA LEU A 146 -9.76 -5.78 -7.72
C LEU A 146 -10.15 -4.86 -8.90
N GLY A 147 -9.39 -4.87 -9.99
CA GLY A 147 -9.53 -3.93 -11.10
C GLY A 147 -9.02 -2.52 -10.80
N HIS A 148 -8.16 -2.39 -9.80
CA HIS A 148 -7.47 -1.17 -9.42
C HIS A 148 -6.10 -1.08 -10.08
N THR A 149 -5.46 0.08 -9.97
CA THR A 149 -4.08 0.27 -10.40
C THR A 149 -3.20 0.66 -9.22
N ILE A 150 -1.92 0.28 -9.26
CA ILE A 150 -0.94 0.76 -8.28
C ILE A 150 0.32 1.20 -9.01
N THR A 151 0.80 2.39 -8.68
CA THR A 151 2.01 2.99 -9.24
C THR A 151 2.83 3.66 -8.16
N ALA A 152 4.10 3.93 -8.45
CA ALA A 152 5.00 4.62 -7.52
C ALA A 152 5.71 5.78 -8.21
N ARG A 153 5.97 6.84 -7.43
CA ARG A 153 6.86 7.94 -7.78
C ARG A 153 7.83 8.13 -6.62
N SER A 154 9.09 8.23 -6.92
CA SER A 154 10.12 8.38 -5.89
C SER A 154 11.39 8.95 -6.50
N ALA A 155 12.16 9.65 -5.67
CA ALA A 155 13.53 10.02 -5.95
C ALA A 155 14.36 9.90 -4.66
N PRO A 156 15.66 9.60 -4.75
CA PRO A 156 16.54 9.52 -3.59
C PRO A 156 16.49 10.80 -2.75
N GLY A 157 16.20 10.66 -1.45
CA GLY A 157 16.10 11.77 -0.51
C GLY A 157 14.77 12.55 -0.54
N GLU A 158 13.86 12.26 -1.46
CA GLU A 158 12.57 12.97 -1.60
C GLU A 158 11.37 12.17 -1.10
N GLY A 159 11.62 10.95 -0.63
CA GLY A 159 10.57 10.01 -0.21
C GLY A 159 9.94 9.26 -1.36
N THR A 160 8.84 8.57 -1.04
CA THR A 160 8.10 7.74 -1.99
C THR A 160 6.61 8.05 -1.94
N GLU A 161 5.98 8.15 -3.09
CA GLU A 161 4.54 8.25 -3.25
C GLU A 161 4.03 6.98 -3.93
N ILE A 162 3.16 6.22 -3.25
CA ILE A 162 2.39 5.14 -3.84
C ILE A 162 1.00 5.66 -4.17
N ARG A 163 0.58 5.47 -5.42
CA ARG A 163 -0.71 5.91 -5.93
C ARG A 163 -1.56 4.70 -6.29
N ILE A 164 -2.76 4.62 -5.73
CA ILE A 164 -3.73 3.55 -5.97
C ILE A 164 -4.92 4.15 -6.71
N GLY A 165 -5.10 3.74 -7.97
CA GLY A 165 -6.26 4.14 -8.78
C GLY A 165 -7.45 3.23 -8.46
N LEU A 166 -8.49 3.80 -7.86
CA LEU A 166 -9.68 3.10 -7.37
C LEU A 166 -10.80 2.96 -8.42
N ARG A 167 -10.59 3.50 -9.62
CA ARG A 167 -11.53 3.34 -10.73
C ARG A 167 -11.39 1.92 -11.29
N ARG A 168 -12.46 1.14 -11.26
CA ARG A 168 -12.48 -0.15 -11.94
C ARG A 168 -12.35 0.04 -13.45
N ARG A 169 -11.31 -0.57 -14.03
CA ARG A 169 -11.23 -0.69 -15.49
C ARG A 169 -12.36 -1.62 -15.94
N GLY A 170 -13.28 -1.12 -16.76
CA GLY A 170 -14.31 -1.92 -17.44
C GLY A 170 -15.72 -1.87 -16.87
N LEU A 171 -16.06 -0.99 -15.92
CA LEU A 171 -17.44 -0.65 -15.60
C LEU A 171 -17.72 0.78 -16.11
N THR A 172 -18.28 0.88 -17.31
CA THR A 172 -19.08 2.03 -17.69
C THR A 172 -20.35 1.93 -16.84
N ILE A 173 -20.53 2.84 -15.90
CA ILE A 173 -21.82 3.02 -15.20
C ILE A 173 -22.69 3.73 -16.23
N GLU A 174 -23.66 3.01 -16.82
CA GLU A 174 -24.80 3.61 -17.49
C GLU A 174 -25.70 4.31 -16.46
#